data_a6eb862b8084278c848751427a3fbb73
#
_entry.id   a6eb862b8084278c848751427a3fbb73
#
_cell.length_a   1.000
_cell.length_b   1.000
_cell.length_c   1.000
_cell.angle_alpha   90.00
_cell.angle_beta   90.00
_cell.angle_gamma   90.00
#
_symmetry.space_group_name_H-M   'P 1'
#
loop_
_entity.id
_entity.type
_entity.pdbx_description
1 polymer ?
#
loop_
_entity_poly.entity_id
_entity_poly.type
_entity_poly.pdbx_seq_one_letter_code
_entity_poly.pdbx_strand_id
1 'polypeptide(L)'
;MTESQFSAFCEFRTWYASWCKVLFDELVAELRPLQIEAAKIDSLDYPLENPVVYNSALDSVEKNDEIRIVLVGDNPGKDEQLSKNRAYLVGLSGKIAANFFAQNPELKIDFRKNVVILNKTPVHSAKTRHLRFICSKSPRIQTVIAESQIVMAQKTAELADRKSVV
;
A
#
# COMPACT_ATOMS: atom_id res chain seq x y z
N MET A 1 18.47 -5.74 -9.57
CA MET A 1 17.52 -6.62 -10.31
C MET A 1 18.08 -6.96 -11.68
N THR A 2 17.74 -8.15 -12.25
CA THR A 2 17.99 -8.46 -13.66
C THR A 2 17.12 -7.57 -14.57
N GLU A 3 17.43 -7.53 -15.88
CA GLU A 3 16.62 -6.77 -16.86
C GLU A 3 15.15 -7.21 -16.85
N SER A 4 14.93 -8.53 -16.91
CA SER A 4 13.58 -9.11 -16.89
C SER A 4 12.81 -8.80 -15.60
N GLN A 5 13.48 -8.83 -14.44
CA GLN A 5 12.88 -8.48 -13.15
C GLN A 5 12.48 -7.01 -13.10
N PHE A 6 13.35 -6.12 -13.58
CA PHE A 6 13.05 -4.69 -13.61
C PHE A 6 11.92 -4.35 -14.57
N SER A 7 11.90 -4.98 -15.77
CA SER A 7 10.78 -4.84 -16.71
C SER A 7 9.45 -5.24 -16.08
N ALA A 8 9.40 -6.41 -15.42
CA ALA A 8 8.21 -6.89 -14.75
C ALA A 8 7.77 -5.97 -13.59
N PHE A 9 8.74 -5.41 -12.86
CA PHE A 9 8.45 -4.42 -11.83
C PHE A 9 7.86 -3.13 -12.41
N CYS A 10 8.39 -2.64 -13.53
CA CYS A 10 7.88 -1.45 -14.22
C CYS A 10 6.45 -1.67 -14.76
N GLU A 11 6.17 -2.86 -15.31
CA GLU A 11 4.83 -3.25 -15.73
C GLU A 11 3.84 -3.24 -14.55
N PHE A 12 4.22 -3.87 -13.43
CA PHE A 12 3.44 -3.87 -12.20
C PHE A 12 3.19 -2.44 -11.70
N ARG A 13 4.23 -1.61 -11.62
CA ARG A 13 4.15 -0.23 -11.15
C ARG A 13 3.18 0.60 -11.99
N THR A 14 3.29 0.52 -13.30
CA THR A 14 2.41 1.24 -14.26
C THR A 14 0.96 0.79 -14.12
N TRP A 15 0.73 -0.52 -14.05
CA TRP A 15 -0.59 -1.09 -13.83
C TRP A 15 -1.15 -0.60 -12.49
N TYR A 16 -0.38 -0.69 -11.41
CA TYR A 16 -0.84 -0.34 -10.06
C TYR A 16 -1.22 1.14 -9.94
N ALA A 17 -0.41 2.04 -10.51
CA ALA A 17 -0.72 3.46 -10.55
C ALA A 17 -2.03 3.75 -11.29
N SER A 18 -2.21 3.15 -12.46
CA SER A 18 -3.43 3.28 -13.28
C SER A 18 -4.65 2.71 -12.53
N TRP A 19 -4.50 1.56 -11.91
CA TRP A 19 -5.57 0.91 -11.16
C TRP A 19 -5.99 1.70 -9.93
N CYS A 20 -5.05 2.24 -9.15
CA CYS A 20 -5.35 3.13 -8.03
C CYS A 20 -6.12 4.38 -8.49
N LYS A 21 -5.76 4.93 -9.66
CA LYS A 21 -6.48 6.06 -10.25
C LYS A 21 -7.93 5.70 -10.60
N VAL A 22 -8.15 4.56 -11.26
CA VAL A 22 -9.51 4.08 -11.60
C VAL A 22 -10.34 3.91 -10.32
N LEU A 23 -9.80 3.21 -9.31
CA LEU A 23 -10.49 3.03 -8.03
C LEU A 23 -10.81 4.37 -7.35
N PHE A 24 -9.91 5.34 -7.40
CA PHE A 24 -10.17 6.67 -6.87
C PHE A 24 -11.33 7.35 -7.61
N ASP A 25 -11.27 7.40 -8.95
CA ASP A 25 -12.27 8.08 -9.77
C ASP A 25 -13.67 7.46 -9.57
N GLU A 26 -13.76 6.14 -9.42
CA GLU A 26 -15.01 5.41 -9.24
C GLU A 26 -15.60 5.48 -7.83
N LEU A 27 -14.74 5.56 -6.80
CA LEU A 27 -15.18 5.36 -5.42
C LEU A 27 -15.13 6.62 -4.56
N VAL A 28 -14.41 7.66 -4.95
CA VAL A 28 -14.12 8.81 -4.08
C VAL A 28 -15.38 9.46 -3.51
N ALA A 29 -16.44 9.57 -4.31
CA ALA A 29 -17.68 10.22 -3.90
C ALA A 29 -18.41 9.46 -2.77
N GLU A 30 -18.38 8.14 -2.82
CA GLU A 30 -19.01 7.26 -1.81
C GLU A 30 -18.07 6.95 -0.65
N LEU A 31 -16.80 6.73 -0.95
CA LEU A 31 -15.78 6.27 0.01
C LEU A 31 -15.39 7.37 1.02
N ARG A 32 -15.16 8.59 0.55
CA ARG A 32 -14.68 9.70 1.39
C ARG A 32 -15.58 9.99 2.59
N PRO A 33 -16.92 10.14 2.46
CA PRO A 33 -17.80 10.37 3.62
C PRO A 33 -17.76 9.19 4.61
N LEU A 34 -17.69 7.95 4.14
CA LEU A 34 -17.61 6.77 5.00
C LEU A 34 -16.29 6.68 5.77
N GLN A 35 -15.17 7.08 5.16
CA GLN A 35 -13.88 7.16 5.84
C GLN A 35 -13.87 8.22 6.94
N ILE A 36 -14.50 9.39 6.70
CA ILE A 36 -14.66 10.46 7.70
C ILE A 36 -15.55 9.96 8.85
N GLU A 37 -16.67 9.30 8.55
CA GLU A 37 -17.55 8.72 9.56
C GLU A 37 -16.83 7.67 10.39
N ALA A 38 -16.07 6.77 9.75
CA ALA A 38 -15.27 5.76 10.41
C ALA A 38 -14.22 6.36 11.36
N ALA A 39 -13.57 7.45 10.97
CA ALA A 39 -12.58 8.14 11.80
C ALA A 39 -13.20 8.70 13.09
N LYS A 40 -14.44 9.20 13.04
CA LYS A 40 -15.17 9.73 14.20
C LYS A 40 -15.44 8.68 15.28
N ILE A 41 -15.53 7.39 14.93
CA ILE A 41 -15.70 6.29 15.90
C ILE A 41 -14.58 6.30 16.95
N ASP A 42 -13.39 6.67 16.54
CA ASP A 42 -12.21 6.76 17.41
C ASP A 42 -11.83 8.20 17.77
N SER A 43 -12.75 9.15 17.59
CA SER A 43 -12.51 10.59 17.80
C SER A 43 -11.26 11.10 17.05
N LEU A 44 -11.00 10.54 15.86
CA LEU A 44 -9.87 10.94 15.05
C LEU A 44 -10.28 12.11 14.15
N ASP A 45 -9.54 13.21 14.28
CA ASP A 45 -9.61 14.36 13.39
C ASP A 45 -8.32 14.51 12.63
N TYR A 46 -8.37 14.35 11.32
CA TYR A 46 -7.22 14.48 10.42
C TYR A 46 -7.70 14.84 9.00
N PRO A 47 -6.90 15.57 8.22
CA PRO A 47 -7.26 15.88 6.84
C PRO A 47 -7.26 14.59 6.01
N LEU A 48 -8.41 14.27 5.39
CA LEU A 48 -8.51 13.17 4.43
C LEU A 48 -8.24 13.71 3.03
N GLU A 49 -7.03 13.50 2.55
CA GLU A 49 -6.59 13.97 1.24
C GLU A 49 -6.80 12.92 0.15
N ASN A 50 -6.29 11.70 0.36
CA ASN A 50 -6.34 10.62 -0.61
C ASN A 50 -7.09 9.39 -0.07
N PRO A 51 -8.38 9.20 -0.44
CA PRO A 51 -9.17 8.02 -0.07
C PRO A 51 -8.63 6.70 -0.61
N VAL A 52 -7.98 6.73 -1.77
CA VAL A 52 -7.23 5.62 -2.38
C VAL A 52 -5.80 6.09 -2.59
N VAL A 53 -4.83 5.31 -2.14
CA VAL A 53 -3.42 5.73 -2.09
C VAL A 53 -2.57 4.84 -2.98
N TYR A 54 -1.96 5.42 -3.99
CA TYR A 54 -0.84 4.82 -4.70
C TYR A 54 0.46 5.05 -3.90
N ASN A 55 1.29 4.02 -3.79
CA ASN A 55 2.59 4.14 -3.12
C ASN A 55 3.63 4.77 -4.07
N SER A 56 3.81 6.07 -3.98
CA SER A 56 4.76 6.80 -4.84
C SER A 56 6.25 6.42 -4.60
N ALA A 57 6.57 5.75 -3.50
CA ALA A 57 7.92 5.23 -3.29
C ALA A 57 8.32 4.16 -4.34
N LEU A 58 7.34 3.54 -5.01
CA LEU A 58 7.60 2.62 -6.11
C LEU A 58 8.24 3.32 -7.33
N ASP A 59 7.99 4.62 -7.50
CA ASP A 59 8.50 5.39 -8.64
C ASP A 59 10.01 5.66 -8.54
N SER A 60 10.56 5.60 -7.33
CA SER A 60 11.99 5.79 -7.08
C SER A 60 12.82 4.51 -7.20
N VAL A 61 12.18 3.34 -7.42
CA VAL A 61 12.90 2.07 -7.57
C VAL A 61 13.56 2.00 -8.94
N GLU A 62 14.87 1.82 -8.96
CA GLU A 62 15.72 1.76 -10.15
C GLU A 62 16.22 0.34 -10.44
N LYS A 63 16.68 0.10 -11.66
CA LYS A 63 17.20 -1.20 -12.09
C LYS A 63 18.33 -1.72 -11.21
N ASN A 64 19.21 -0.81 -10.79
CA ASN A 64 20.40 -1.18 -10.00
C ASN A 64 20.11 -1.36 -8.51
N ASP A 65 18.87 -1.12 -8.08
CA ASP A 65 18.49 -1.35 -6.68
C ASP A 65 18.47 -2.85 -6.35
N GLU A 66 18.99 -3.15 -5.18
CA GLU A 66 18.98 -4.50 -4.61
C GLU A 66 17.69 -4.69 -3.79
N ILE A 67 16.59 -5.01 -4.47
CA ILE A 67 15.33 -5.34 -3.78
C ILE A 67 15.40 -6.80 -3.32
N ARG A 68 15.28 -7.01 -2.01
CA ARG A 68 15.41 -8.33 -1.36
C ARG A 68 14.10 -8.82 -0.75
N ILE A 69 13.20 -7.91 -0.39
CA ILE A 69 11.95 -8.24 0.30
C ILE A 69 10.79 -7.50 -0.38
N VAL A 70 9.65 -8.18 -0.52
CA VAL A 70 8.34 -7.57 -0.72
C VAL A 70 7.56 -7.70 0.59
N LEU A 71 7.24 -6.57 1.20
CA LEU A 71 6.48 -6.51 2.45
C LEU A 71 5.05 -6.07 2.14
N VAL A 72 4.07 -6.81 2.66
CA VAL A 72 2.66 -6.51 2.44
C VAL A 72 2.00 -6.08 3.75
N GLY A 73 1.57 -4.82 3.80
CA GLY A 73 0.73 -4.28 4.88
C GLY A 73 -0.76 -4.52 4.62
N ASP A 74 -1.61 -4.06 5.54
CA ASP A 74 -3.06 -4.21 5.39
C ASP A 74 -3.65 -3.14 4.46
N ASN A 75 -3.51 -1.87 4.81
CA ASN A 75 -4.05 -0.74 4.06
C ASN A 75 -3.32 0.57 4.41
N PRO A 76 -3.37 1.60 3.56
CA PRO A 76 -2.76 2.88 3.87
C PRO A 76 -3.35 3.54 5.11
N GLY A 77 -2.49 3.93 6.05
CA GLY A 77 -2.84 4.59 7.29
C GLY A 77 -2.96 6.13 7.15
N LYS A 78 -3.19 6.78 8.29
CA LYS A 78 -3.44 8.22 8.39
C LYS A 78 -2.35 9.10 7.75
N ASP A 79 -1.09 8.77 7.98
CA ASP A 79 0.04 9.57 7.46
C ASP A 79 0.34 9.24 5.99
N GLU A 80 0.02 8.03 5.55
CA GLU A 80 0.33 7.50 4.22
C GLU A 80 -0.55 8.11 3.12
N GLN A 81 -1.78 8.52 3.49
CA GLN A 81 -2.72 9.15 2.56
C GLN A 81 -2.48 10.65 2.35
N LEU A 82 -1.61 11.29 3.13
CA LEU A 82 -1.27 12.70 2.94
C LEU A 82 -0.49 12.88 1.65
N SER A 83 -0.85 13.90 0.86
CA SER A 83 -0.24 14.18 -0.46
C SER A 83 1.28 14.40 -0.38
N LYS A 84 1.75 14.93 0.74
CA LYS A 84 3.20 15.11 1.00
C LYS A 84 3.96 13.80 1.18
N ASN A 85 3.28 12.71 1.56
CA ASN A 85 3.88 11.40 1.78
C ASN A 85 3.57 10.44 0.62
N ARG A 86 2.31 10.14 0.39
CA ARG A 86 1.80 9.17 -0.61
C ARG A 86 2.68 7.91 -0.71
N ALA A 87 3.16 7.44 0.44
CA ALA A 87 4.08 6.32 0.54
C ALA A 87 3.67 5.43 1.72
N TYR A 88 3.82 4.13 1.56
CA TYR A 88 3.40 3.17 2.56
C TYR A 88 4.42 3.04 3.70
N LEU A 89 3.91 2.67 4.88
CA LEU A 89 4.68 2.48 6.12
C LEU A 89 5.56 3.70 6.48
N VAL A 90 5.00 4.91 6.37
CA VAL A 90 5.66 6.15 6.83
C VAL A 90 5.27 6.52 8.27
N GLY A 91 4.21 5.93 8.81
CA GLY A 91 3.75 6.12 10.20
C GLY A 91 4.47 5.20 11.20
N LEU A 92 3.79 4.93 12.33
CA LEU A 92 4.35 4.14 13.44
C LEU A 92 4.77 2.73 13.02
N SER A 93 3.93 2.05 12.23
CA SER A 93 4.24 0.68 11.74
C SER A 93 5.53 0.67 10.90
N GLY A 94 5.75 1.70 10.10
CA GLY A 94 6.99 1.84 9.33
C GLY A 94 8.22 2.09 10.21
N LYS A 95 8.07 2.86 11.30
CA LYS A 95 9.15 3.04 12.29
C LYS A 95 9.49 1.72 12.98
N ILE A 96 8.49 0.93 13.35
CA ILE A 96 8.68 -0.39 13.95
C ILE A 96 9.42 -1.32 12.98
N ALA A 97 8.99 -1.39 11.72
CA ALA A 97 9.65 -2.21 10.72
C ALA A 97 11.10 -1.76 10.47
N ALA A 98 11.35 -0.46 10.33
CA ALA A 98 12.70 0.07 10.17
C ALA A 98 13.60 -0.26 11.37
N ASN A 99 13.08 -0.11 12.60
CA ASN A 99 13.82 -0.47 13.82
C ASN A 99 14.12 -1.97 13.88
N PHE A 100 13.18 -2.83 13.46
CA PHE A 100 13.43 -4.27 13.40
C PHE A 100 14.66 -4.58 12.53
N PHE A 101 14.73 -4.05 11.32
CA PHE A 101 15.89 -4.29 10.44
C PHE A 101 17.16 -3.66 11.00
N ALA A 102 17.08 -2.48 11.62
CA ALA A 102 18.24 -1.84 12.24
C ALA A 102 18.81 -2.64 13.44
N GLN A 103 17.95 -3.32 14.18
CA GLN A 103 18.32 -4.16 15.33
C GLN A 103 18.81 -5.56 14.92
N ASN A 104 18.62 -5.96 13.66
CA ASN A 104 19.03 -7.25 13.11
C ASN A 104 19.98 -7.04 11.91
N PRO A 105 21.19 -6.46 12.14
CA PRO A 105 22.12 -6.10 11.06
C PRO A 105 22.63 -7.30 10.27
N GLU A 106 22.56 -8.51 10.82
CA GLU A 106 22.90 -9.77 10.14
C GLU A 106 22.02 -10.02 8.91
N LEU A 107 20.80 -9.48 8.86
CA LEU A 107 19.90 -9.55 7.71
C LEU A 107 20.43 -8.73 6.52
N LYS A 108 21.28 -7.74 6.77
CA LYS A 108 21.84 -6.82 5.77
C LYS A 108 20.73 -6.15 4.93
N ILE A 109 19.63 -5.75 5.57
CA ILE A 109 18.48 -5.09 4.94
C ILE A 109 18.42 -3.63 5.39
N ASP A 110 18.49 -2.70 4.43
CA ASP A 110 18.03 -1.33 4.61
C ASP A 110 16.54 -1.29 4.26
N PHE A 111 15.70 -0.97 5.25
CA PHE A 111 14.24 -1.01 5.10
C PHE A 111 13.72 -0.16 3.95
N ARG A 112 14.37 0.96 3.64
CA ARG A 112 13.90 1.87 2.58
C ARG A 112 14.51 1.60 1.22
N LYS A 113 15.65 0.90 1.16
CA LYS A 113 16.36 0.60 -0.10
C LYS A 113 16.10 -0.80 -0.61
N ASN A 114 15.98 -1.78 0.31
CA ASN A 114 15.92 -3.19 -0.07
C ASN A 114 14.51 -3.79 0.01
N VAL A 115 13.50 -2.99 0.46
CA VAL A 115 12.14 -3.50 0.67
C VAL A 115 11.14 -2.75 -0.21
N VAL A 116 10.47 -3.47 -1.10
CA VAL A 116 9.26 -2.99 -1.79
C VAL A 116 8.08 -3.18 -0.85
N ILE A 117 7.33 -2.11 -0.60
CA ILE A 117 6.19 -2.12 0.32
C ILE A 117 4.89 -2.02 -0.47
N LEU A 118 4.02 -3.01 -0.28
CA LEU A 118 2.69 -3.08 -0.85
C LEU A 118 1.65 -3.15 0.27
N ASN A 119 0.38 -3.01 -0.07
CA ASN A 119 -0.73 -3.26 0.84
C ASN A 119 -1.74 -4.23 0.20
N LYS A 120 -2.53 -4.93 1.02
CA LYS A 120 -3.61 -5.80 0.55
C LYS A 120 -4.67 -5.04 -0.25
N THR A 121 -4.87 -3.76 0.08
CA THR A 121 -5.77 -2.84 -0.63
C THR A 121 -5.18 -1.44 -0.64
N PRO A 122 -5.36 -0.64 -1.70
CA PRO A 122 -4.97 0.77 -1.70
C PRO A 122 -6.00 1.68 -0.99
N VAL A 123 -7.12 1.13 -0.53
CA VAL A 123 -8.16 1.90 0.17
C VAL A 123 -7.68 2.32 1.54
N HIS A 124 -7.64 3.63 1.79
CA HIS A 124 -7.21 4.19 3.06
C HIS A 124 -8.21 3.94 4.18
N SER A 125 -7.69 3.70 5.38
CA SER A 125 -8.40 3.94 6.64
C SER A 125 -7.40 4.24 7.76
N ALA A 126 -7.79 5.08 8.72
CA ALA A 126 -6.90 5.46 9.82
C ALA A 126 -6.50 4.29 10.73
N LYS A 127 -7.38 3.31 10.86
CA LYS A 127 -7.16 2.02 11.54
C LYS A 127 -7.74 0.91 10.69
N THR A 128 -7.05 -0.23 10.56
CA THR A 128 -7.53 -1.37 9.75
C THR A 128 -8.95 -1.79 10.09
N ARG A 129 -9.36 -1.73 11.37
CA ARG A 129 -10.73 -2.04 11.80
C ARG A 129 -11.81 -1.14 11.18
N HIS A 130 -11.46 0.08 10.76
CA HIS A 130 -12.40 1.00 10.10
C HIS A 130 -12.86 0.46 8.74
N LEU A 131 -12.05 -0.37 8.06
CA LEU A 131 -12.48 -1.02 6.82
C LEU A 131 -13.75 -1.87 7.02
N ARG A 132 -13.88 -2.54 8.18
CA ARG A 132 -15.09 -3.32 8.50
C ARG A 132 -16.33 -2.43 8.59
N PHE A 133 -16.20 -1.27 9.23
CA PHE A 133 -17.28 -0.29 9.30
C PHE A 133 -17.66 0.21 7.90
N ILE A 134 -16.68 0.64 7.10
CA ILE A 134 -16.89 1.11 5.72
C ILE A 134 -17.61 0.03 4.88
N CYS A 135 -17.14 -1.21 4.93
CA CYS A 135 -17.76 -2.35 4.24
C CYS A 135 -19.21 -2.60 4.70
N SER A 136 -19.52 -2.42 5.99
CA SER A 136 -20.88 -2.60 6.51
C SER A 136 -21.87 -1.55 6.01
N LYS A 137 -21.38 -0.41 5.52
CA LYS A 137 -22.22 0.71 5.02
C LYS A 137 -22.44 0.66 3.52
N SER A 138 -21.60 -0.01 2.76
CA SER A 138 -21.69 -0.10 1.30
C SER A 138 -21.30 -1.49 0.80
N PRO A 139 -22.26 -2.30 0.30
CA PRO A 139 -21.97 -3.57 -0.36
C PRO A 139 -21.05 -3.42 -1.57
N ARG A 140 -21.17 -2.32 -2.31
CA ARG A 140 -20.29 -2.02 -3.44
C ARG A 140 -18.84 -1.88 -2.98
N ILE A 141 -18.58 -1.05 -1.97
CA ILE A 141 -17.23 -0.84 -1.43
C ILE A 141 -16.71 -2.14 -0.81
N GLN A 142 -17.55 -2.90 -0.13
CA GLN A 142 -17.18 -4.22 0.41
C GLN A 142 -16.66 -5.14 -0.69
N THR A 143 -17.38 -5.25 -1.82
CA THR A 143 -16.97 -6.05 -2.97
C THR A 143 -15.64 -5.57 -3.52
N VAL A 144 -15.49 -4.26 -3.78
CA VAL A 144 -14.24 -3.70 -4.32
C VAL A 144 -13.06 -3.92 -3.38
N ILE A 145 -13.22 -3.77 -2.07
CA ILE A 145 -12.14 -4.04 -1.10
C ILE A 145 -11.77 -5.53 -1.13
N ALA A 146 -12.74 -6.45 -1.14
CA ALA A 146 -12.47 -7.89 -1.20
C ALA A 146 -11.74 -8.27 -2.50
N GLU A 147 -12.21 -7.78 -3.64
CA GLU A 147 -11.58 -7.99 -4.95
C GLU A 147 -10.17 -7.40 -4.98
N SER A 148 -9.97 -6.19 -4.42
CA SER A 148 -8.66 -5.57 -4.35
C SER A 148 -7.65 -6.43 -3.58
N GLN A 149 -8.07 -7.10 -2.52
CA GLN A 149 -7.19 -8.00 -1.76
C GLN A 149 -6.78 -9.23 -2.57
N ILE A 150 -7.72 -9.81 -3.33
CA ILE A 150 -7.44 -10.95 -4.23
C ILE A 150 -6.47 -10.53 -5.32
N VAL A 151 -6.75 -9.41 -6.00
CA VAL A 151 -5.91 -8.88 -7.07
C VAL A 151 -4.50 -8.57 -6.56
N MET A 152 -4.38 -7.91 -5.41
CA MET A 152 -3.08 -7.59 -4.83
C MET A 152 -2.31 -8.84 -4.40
N ALA A 153 -2.98 -9.87 -3.88
CA ALA A 153 -2.34 -11.14 -3.55
C ALA A 153 -1.76 -11.81 -4.82
N GLN A 154 -2.53 -11.86 -5.91
CA GLN A 154 -2.08 -12.40 -7.20
C GLN A 154 -0.90 -11.62 -7.76
N LYS A 155 -1.01 -10.28 -7.81
CA LYS A 155 0.06 -9.40 -8.32
C LYS A 155 1.33 -9.44 -7.48
N THR A 156 1.19 -9.60 -6.17
CA THR A 156 2.34 -9.78 -5.27
C THR A 156 3.02 -11.12 -5.51
N ALA A 157 2.26 -12.19 -5.69
CA ALA A 157 2.80 -13.51 -6.03
C ALA A 157 3.54 -13.48 -7.37
N GLU A 158 2.92 -12.92 -8.43
CA GLU A 158 3.56 -12.74 -9.74
C GLU A 158 4.89 -11.96 -9.64
N LEU A 159 4.91 -10.92 -8.82
CA LEU A 159 6.11 -10.11 -8.60
C LEU A 159 7.19 -10.88 -7.82
N ALA A 160 6.80 -11.67 -6.84
CA ALA A 160 7.71 -12.50 -6.05
C ALA A 160 8.28 -13.63 -6.89
N ASP A 161 7.48 -14.35 -7.68
CA ASP A 161 7.92 -15.46 -8.54
C ASP A 161 8.92 -14.99 -9.59
N ARG A 162 8.69 -13.83 -10.21
CA ARG A 162 9.62 -13.23 -11.18
C ARG A 162 10.89 -12.68 -10.53
N LYS A 163 10.87 -12.47 -9.21
CA LYS A 163 12.05 -12.12 -8.39
C LYS A 163 12.75 -13.33 -7.80
N SER A 164 12.14 -14.51 -7.88
CA SER A 164 12.71 -15.73 -7.27
C SER A 164 14.07 -16.07 -7.88
N VAL A 165 15.06 -15.38 -7.36
CA VAL A 165 16.37 -15.93 -7.15
C VAL A 165 16.60 -15.77 -5.65
N VAL A 166 16.14 -16.70 -4.93
CA VAL A 166 16.65 -16.94 -3.59
C VAL A 166 17.95 -17.69 -3.74
#